data_d5cba0cd55b1607cd748f0debd271831
#
_entry.id   d5cba0cd55b1607cd748f0debd271831
#
_cell.length_a   1.000
_cell.length_b   1.000
_cell.length_c   1.000
_cell.angle_alpha   90.00
_cell.angle_beta   90.00
_cell.angle_gamma   90.00
#
_symmetry.space_group_name_H-M   'P 1'
#
loop_
_entity.id
_entity.type
_entity.pdbx_description
1 polymer ?
#
loop_
_entity_poly.entity_id
_entity_poly.type
_entity_poly.pdbx_seq_one_letter_code
_entity_poly.pdbx_strand_id
1 'polypeptide(L)'
;MISLGGWANSEGFSDAAQPANMHDFVHSCIDIFIHGNFAPGIHAPGIFDGIDIDWEYPVDGGLIPGRPEDTKNLNAMTAEFRRQLNAARPGLLLTAAIPATAEDYKHYDLKTLSRYMDDLSIMAYDLHWNGEKITNFHSPLFHDPADPSKPPMDKHYGVFAVRDFLRAGVPARKIIFGVPFYGKGWTGVPDTNHGLYQPAADASKSPAGYANLKAMPANSDRQFYPKVASCSIWNNREFFSYDCPEAMRLKRQYVRQHHLGGVMFWEMGQDTSDAGLLKSLVTK
;
A
#
# COMPACT_ATOMS: atom_id res chain seq x y z
N MET A 1 7.35 13.40 6.25
CA MET A 1 8.39 12.40 5.96
C MET A 1 8.66 12.36 4.46
N ILE A 2 9.80 11.82 4.05
CA ILE A 2 10.08 11.48 2.64
C ILE A 2 9.98 9.96 2.49
N SER A 3 9.34 9.49 1.43
CA SER A 3 9.32 8.08 1.06
C SER A 3 10.38 7.81 -0.02
N LEU A 4 11.15 6.75 0.17
CA LEU A 4 12.22 6.32 -0.74
C LEU A 4 11.75 5.09 -1.49
N GLY A 5 11.76 5.13 -2.82
CA GLY A 5 11.39 4.00 -3.67
C GLY A 5 10.01 4.14 -4.30
N GLY A 6 9.14 3.16 -4.07
CA GLY A 6 7.88 2.95 -4.77
C GLY A 6 8.03 2.04 -5.98
N TRP A 7 6.90 1.65 -6.58
CA TRP A 7 6.84 0.68 -7.68
C TRP A 7 7.85 0.92 -8.80
N ALA A 8 8.02 2.17 -9.24
CA ALA A 8 8.88 2.52 -10.37
C ALA A 8 10.31 2.93 -9.99
N ASN A 9 10.64 3.05 -8.70
CA ASN A 9 11.93 3.60 -8.25
C ASN A 9 12.66 2.71 -7.25
N SER A 10 12.32 1.43 -7.17
CA SER A 10 12.95 0.47 -6.24
C SER A 10 14.18 -0.24 -6.82
N GLU A 11 14.55 0.01 -8.05
CA GLU A 11 15.63 -0.69 -8.77
C GLU A 11 17.00 -0.61 -8.10
N GLY A 12 17.29 0.49 -7.40
CA GLY A 12 18.57 0.72 -6.73
C GLY A 12 18.69 0.09 -5.33
N PHE A 13 17.60 -0.37 -4.72
CA PHE A 13 17.62 -0.80 -3.32
C PHE A 13 18.49 -2.03 -3.07
N SER A 14 18.42 -3.04 -3.94
CA SER A 14 19.20 -4.27 -3.77
C SER A 14 20.71 -4.00 -3.82
N ASP A 15 21.17 -3.02 -4.60
CA ASP A 15 22.56 -2.57 -4.61
C ASP A 15 22.90 -1.69 -3.41
N ALA A 16 22.03 -0.75 -3.05
CA ALA A 16 22.22 0.14 -1.91
C ALA A 16 22.24 -0.60 -0.58
N ALA A 17 21.47 -1.69 -0.46
CA ALA A 17 21.41 -2.51 0.74
C ALA A 17 22.59 -3.47 0.90
N GLN A 18 23.50 -3.59 -0.09
CA GLN A 18 24.71 -4.40 0.07
C GLN A 18 25.59 -3.85 1.20
N PRO A 19 26.27 -4.72 1.98
CA PRO A 19 27.10 -4.28 3.10
C PRO A 19 28.17 -3.22 2.75
N ALA A 20 28.67 -3.25 1.51
CA ALA A 20 29.66 -2.27 1.03
C ALA A 20 29.08 -0.88 0.77
N ASN A 21 27.78 -0.77 0.45
CA ASN A 21 27.14 0.47 0.02
C ASN A 21 26.20 1.04 1.09
N MET A 22 25.66 0.18 1.94
CA MET A 22 24.56 0.47 2.87
C MET A 22 24.83 1.69 3.76
N HIS A 23 26.00 1.76 4.39
CA HIS A 23 26.34 2.86 5.29
C HIS A 23 26.29 4.21 4.56
N ASP A 24 26.91 4.29 3.39
CA ASP A 24 27.01 5.53 2.63
C ASP A 24 25.67 5.92 2.01
N PHE A 25 24.87 4.95 1.57
CA PHE A 25 23.49 5.19 1.12
C PHE A 25 22.65 5.78 2.24
N VAL A 26 22.63 5.15 3.42
CA VAL A 26 21.87 5.66 4.57
C VAL A 26 22.38 7.03 4.99
N HIS A 27 23.70 7.23 5.04
CA HIS A 27 24.30 8.52 5.38
C HIS A 27 23.87 9.61 4.41
N SER A 28 23.87 9.35 3.09
CA SER A 28 23.44 10.31 2.09
C SER A 28 21.97 10.70 2.23
N CYS A 29 21.10 9.72 2.55
CA CYS A 29 19.69 10.00 2.82
C CYS A 29 19.49 10.90 4.05
N ILE A 30 20.23 10.63 5.13
CA ILE A 30 20.20 11.47 6.34
C ILE A 30 20.72 12.88 6.05
N ASP A 31 21.82 12.99 5.31
CA ASP A 31 22.41 14.28 4.97
C ASP A 31 21.46 15.12 4.12
N ILE A 32 20.90 14.54 3.08
CA ILE A 32 19.99 15.25 2.17
C ILE A 32 18.68 15.59 2.89
N PHE A 33 18.01 14.61 3.47
CA PHE A 33 16.59 14.79 3.87
C PHE A 33 16.42 15.25 5.31
N ILE A 34 17.35 14.88 6.23
CA ILE A 34 17.24 15.27 7.62
C ILE A 34 18.07 16.51 7.91
N HIS A 35 19.33 16.54 7.46
CA HIS A 35 20.17 17.74 7.61
C HIS A 35 19.85 18.81 6.59
N GLY A 36 19.16 18.48 5.47
CA GLY A 36 18.68 19.45 4.49
C GLY A 36 19.74 19.92 3.49
N ASN A 37 20.78 19.14 3.27
CA ASN A 37 21.85 19.46 2.32
C ASN A 37 21.49 18.99 0.90
N PHE A 38 20.47 19.61 0.31
CA PHE A 38 19.87 19.16 -0.97
C PHE A 38 20.81 19.33 -2.18
N ALA A 39 21.60 20.40 -2.19
CA ALA A 39 22.58 20.69 -3.24
C ALA A 39 23.56 21.76 -2.76
N PRO A 40 24.70 21.97 -3.46
CA PRO A 40 25.60 23.09 -3.17
C PRO A 40 24.84 24.41 -3.08
N GLY A 41 24.90 25.07 -1.92
CA GLY A 41 24.21 26.31 -1.63
C GLY A 41 22.70 26.20 -1.31
N ILE A 42 22.13 25.00 -1.27
CA ILE A 42 20.73 24.75 -0.89
C ILE A 42 20.73 23.95 0.40
N HIS A 43 20.48 24.65 1.50
CA HIS A 43 20.39 24.07 2.85
C HIS A 43 19.04 24.44 3.47
N ALA A 44 18.21 23.42 3.75
CA ALA A 44 16.87 23.58 4.31
C ALA A 44 16.55 22.46 5.32
N PRO A 45 17.11 22.51 6.53
CA PRO A 45 16.87 21.53 7.58
C PRO A 45 15.44 21.61 8.12
N GLY A 46 14.93 20.49 8.64
CA GLY A 46 13.63 20.44 9.32
C GLY A 46 12.41 20.39 8.40
N ILE A 47 12.59 20.15 7.11
CA ILE A 47 11.47 19.88 6.18
C ILE A 47 10.85 18.50 6.48
N PHE A 48 11.68 17.49 6.78
CA PHE A 48 11.23 16.13 7.05
C PHE A 48 11.51 15.72 8.49
N ASP A 49 10.54 15.03 9.09
CA ASP A 49 10.63 14.46 10.44
C ASP A 49 10.89 12.96 10.44
N GLY A 50 11.30 12.40 9.30
CA GLY A 50 11.60 10.98 9.16
C GLY A 50 11.67 10.51 7.73
N ILE A 51 11.97 9.22 7.60
CA ILE A 51 12.14 8.51 6.34
C ILE A 51 11.17 7.34 6.31
N ASP A 52 10.51 7.14 5.17
CA ASP A 52 9.73 5.97 4.84
C ASP A 52 10.48 5.15 3.79
N ILE A 53 10.48 3.83 3.92
CA ILE A 53 11.10 2.90 2.98
C ILE A 53 9.99 2.17 2.23
N ASP A 54 9.94 2.38 0.92
CA ASP A 54 8.99 1.77 0.01
C ASP A 54 9.74 0.94 -1.04
N TRP A 55 10.36 -0.15 -0.59
CA TRP A 55 11.09 -1.07 -1.46
C TRP A 55 10.15 -2.13 -2.01
N GLU A 56 9.86 -2.05 -3.32
CA GLU A 56 8.93 -2.93 -4.03
C GLU A 56 9.65 -3.77 -5.10
N TYR A 57 10.15 -5.00 -4.83
CA TYR A 57 10.19 -5.64 -3.51
C TYR A 57 11.56 -6.28 -3.28
N PRO A 58 12.00 -6.56 -2.04
CA PRO A 58 13.20 -7.35 -1.82
C PRO A 58 13.02 -8.77 -2.35
N VAL A 59 14.07 -9.36 -2.93
CA VAL A 59 14.16 -10.71 -3.48
C VAL A 59 13.42 -10.86 -4.81
N ASP A 60 12.08 -10.81 -4.84
CA ASP A 60 11.27 -10.93 -6.06
C ASP A 60 9.90 -10.23 -5.90
N GLY A 61 9.06 -10.27 -6.93
CA GLY A 61 7.71 -9.68 -6.93
C GLY A 61 7.64 -8.25 -7.44
N GLY A 62 8.74 -7.50 -7.47
CA GLY A 62 8.80 -6.14 -8.02
C GLY A 62 9.04 -6.11 -9.55
N LEU A 63 9.15 -4.89 -10.10
CA LEU A 63 9.49 -4.70 -11.53
C LEU A 63 10.88 -5.25 -11.87
N ILE A 64 11.79 -5.23 -10.92
CA ILE A 64 13.16 -5.71 -11.08
C ILE A 64 13.42 -6.75 -10.00
N PRO A 65 13.90 -7.95 -10.38
CA PRO A 65 14.22 -8.97 -9.40
C PRO A 65 15.39 -8.51 -8.52
N GLY A 66 15.25 -8.73 -7.21
CA GLY A 66 16.30 -8.50 -6.23
C GLY A 66 17.22 -9.72 -6.08
N ARG A 67 17.85 -9.83 -4.89
CA ARG A 67 18.79 -10.88 -4.54
C ARG A 67 18.28 -11.72 -3.37
N PRO A 68 18.67 -12.99 -3.26
CA PRO A 68 18.24 -13.85 -2.14
C PRO A 68 18.58 -13.29 -0.75
N GLU A 69 19.63 -12.49 -0.64
CA GLU A 69 20.08 -11.86 0.61
C GLU A 69 19.33 -10.57 0.96
N ASP A 70 18.43 -10.05 0.12
CA ASP A 70 17.78 -8.75 0.30
C ASP A 70 16.93 -8.68 1.58
N THR A 71 16.28 -9.76 2.00
CA THR A 71 15.59 -9.82 3.30
C THR A 71 16.54 -9.51 4.45
N LYS A 72 17.72 -10.11 4.45
CA LYS A 72 18.76 -9.88 5.49
C LYS A 72 19.32 -8.46 5.37
N ASN A 73 19.56 -8.01 4.16
CA ASN A 73 20.13 -6.69 3.89
C ASN A 73 19.15 -5.56 4.25
N LEU A 74 17.84 -5.75 3.99
CA LEU A 74 16.79 -4.82 4.43
C LEU A 74 16.77 -4.67 5.96
N ASN A 75 16.87 -5.79 6.69
CA ASN A 75 16.96 -5.75 8.16
C ASN A 75 18.18 -4.96 8.65
N ALA A 76 19.34 -5.17 8.03
CA ALA A 76 20.56 -4.45 8.37
C ALA A 76 20.46 -2.95 8.01
N MET A 77 19.90 -2.64 6.85
CA MET A 77 19.69 -1.26 6.38
C MET A 77 18.73 -0.49 7.30
N THR A 78 17.63 -1.12 7.73
CA THR A 78 16.70 -0.48 8.68
C THR A 78 17.32 -0.25 10.06
N ALA A 79 18.16 -1.17 10.54
CA ALA A 79 18.93 -0.97 11.76
C ALA A 79 19.90 0.22 11.63
N GLU A 80 20.57 0.35 10.48
CA GLU A 80 21.49 1.46 10.20
C GLU A 80 20.75 2.79 10.07
N PHE A 81 19.60 2.84 9.36
CA PHE A 81 18.74 4.02 9.34
C PHE A 81 18.34 4.46 10.74
N ARG A 82 17.87 3.54 11.58
CA ARG A 82 17.48 3.85 12.96
C ARG A 82 18.65 4.39 13.77
N ARG A 83 19.83 3.79 13.62
CA ARG A 83 21.05 4.25 14.30
C ARG A 83 21.42 5.69 13.90
N GLN A 84 21.43 5.99 12.59
CA GLN A 84 21.80 7.32 12.10
C GLN A 84 20.72 8.36 12.39
N LEU A 85 19.42 8.03 12.25
CA LEU A 85 18.31 8.91 12.63
C LEU A 85 18.38 9.31 14.11
N ASN A 86 18.63 8.34 15.01
CA ASN A 86 18.76 8.63 16.44
C ASN A 86 19.99 9.50 16.76
N ALA A 87 21.07 9.35 16.01
CA ALA A 87 22.27 10.18 16.15
C ALA A 87 22.04 11.61 15.62
N ALA A 88 21.28 11.77 14.55
CA ALA A 88 20.93 13.07 13.98
C ALA A 88 19.97 13.85 14.90
N ARG A 89 18.87 13.22 15.31
CA ARG A 89 17.88 13.80 16.24
C ARG A 89 16.99 12.70 16.82
N PRO A 90 16.87 12.56 18.15
CA PRO A 90 15.89 11.65 18.75
C PRO A 90 14.45 11.97 18.33
N GLY A 91 13.65 10.93 18.10
CA GLY A 91 12.24 11.06 17.74
C GLY A 91 11.95 11.22 16.25
N LEU A 92 12.97 11.16 15.39
CA LEU A 92 12.76 11.04 13.94
C LEU A 92 12.13 9.69 13.61
N LEU A 93 11.17 9.71 12.70
CA LEU A 93 10.39 8.53 12.31
C LEU A 93 11.12 7.70 11.25
N LEU A 94 10.95 6.38 11.34
CA LEU A 94 11.35 5.42 10.32
C LEU A 94 10.17 4.48 10.09
N THR A 95 9.62 4.46 8.88
CA THR A 95 8.48 3.62 8.51
C THR A 95 8.77 2.82 7.25
N ALA A 96 7.90 1.89 6.90
CA ALA A 96 7.95 1.22 5.60
C ALA A 96 6.56 0.92 5.07
N ALA A 97 6.42 0.96 3.73
CA ALA A 97 5.33 0.36 3.00
C ALA A 97 5.63 -1.13 2.77
N ILE A 98 4.67 -2.00 3.10
CA ILE A 98 4.82 -3.46 3.00
C ILE A 98 3.64 -4.01 2.20
N PRO A 99 3.87 -4.92 1.23
CA PRO A 99 2.78 -5.53 0.48
C PRO A 99 1.81 -6.31 1.39
N ALA A 100 0.59 -6.54 0.91
CA ALA A 100 -0.43 -7.24 1.68
C ALA A 100 -0.66 -8.68 1.21
N THR A 101 0.01 -9.14 0.15
CA THR A 101 -0.05 -10.53 -0.32
C THR A 101 1.04 -11.38 0.33
N ALA A 102 0.70 -12.60 0.74
CA ALA A 102 1.66 -13.49 1.42
C ALA A 102 2.84 -13.87 0.52
N GLU A 103 2.62 -13.88 -0.77
CA GLU A 103 3.62 -14.15 -1.79
C GLU A 103 4.73 -13.10 -1.80
N ASP A 104 4.41 -11.86 -1.46
CA ASP A 104 5.32 -10.74 -1.47
C ASP A 104 5.90 -10.47 -0.06
N TYR A 105 5.05 -10.36 0.99
CA TYR A 105 5.57 -10.07 2.34
C TYR A 105 6.35 -11.22 2.99
N LYS A 106 6.34 -12.45 2.43
CA LYS A 106 7.22 -13.55 2.90
C LYS A 106 8.71 -13.19 2.86
N HIS A 107 9.07 -12.20 2.04
CA HIS A 107 10.44 -11.70 1.90
C HIS A 107 10.81 -10.61 2.92
N TYR A 108 9.91 -10.29 3.85
CA TYR A 108 10.14 -9.33 4.92
C TYR A 108 10.18 -10.03 6.29
N ASP A 109 11.25 -9.85 7.03
CA ASP A 109 11.29 -10.25 8.45
C ASP A 109 10.51 -9.23 9.29
N LEU A 110 9.18 -9.34 9.25
CA LEU A 110 8.25 -8.39 9.88
C LEU A 110 8.56 -8.17 11.37
N LYS A 111 8.99 -9.22 12.08
CA LYS A 111 9.34 -9.14 13.49
C LYS A 111 10.58 -8.27 13.71
N THR A 112 11.61 -8.47 12.91
CA THR A 112 12.85 -7.68 13.01
C THR A 112 12.60 -6.24 12.56
N LEU A 113 11.89 -6.01 11.46
CA LEU A 113 11.54 -4.67 10.99
C LEU A 113 10.76 -3.89 12.05
N SER A 114 9.79 -4.52 12.72
CA SER A 114 8.99 -3.86 13.76
C SER A 114 9.79 -3.41 15.00
N ARG A 115 11.04 -3.87 15.17
CA ARG A 115 11.93 -3.40 16.26
C ARG A 115 12.58 -2.07 15.95
N TYR A 116 12.90 -1.82 14.68
CA TYR A 116 13.61 -0.63 14.24
C TYR A 116 12.68 0.46 13.69
N MET A 117 11.53 0.06 13.15
CA MET A 117 10.56 0.96 12.56
C MET A 117 9.50 1.39 13.56
N ASP A 118 9.01 2.61 13.40
CA ASP A 118 7.91 3.16 14.19
C ASP A 118 6.59 2.55 13.74
N ASP A 119 6.37 2.45 12.42
CA ASP A 119 5.19 1.87 11.82
C ASP A 119 5.53 1.03 10.58
N LEU A 120 4.65 0.05 10.28
CA LEU A 120 4.63 -0.74 9.05
C LEU A 120 3.28 -0.50 8.36
N SER A 121 3.31 0.16 7.21
CA SER A 121 2.13 0.47 6.42
C SER A 121 1.81 -0.69 5.47
N ILE A 122 0.73 -1.42 5.74
CA ILE A 122 0.29 -2.51 4.86
C ILE A 122 -0.40 -1.90 3.65
N MET A 123 0.09 -2.12 2.44
CA MET A 123 -0.53 -1.73 1.18
C MET A 123 -1.70 -2.66 0.85
N ALA A 124 -2.83 -2.53 1.59
CA ALA A 124 -3.99 -3.42 1.46
C ALA A 124 -4.87 -3.02 0.24
N TYR A 125 -4.22 -2.86 -0.89
CA TYR A 125 -4.79 -2.56 -2.20
C TYR A 125 -3.96 -3.28 -3.29
N ASP A 126 -4.44 -3.25 -4.52
CA ASP A 126 -3.88 -4.02 -5.64
C ASP A 126 -3.85 -5.54 -5.38
N LEU A 127 -4.70 -6.00 -4.46
CA LEU A 127 -4.82 -7.40 -4.06
C LEU A 127 -5.35 -8.28 -5.20
N HIS A 128 -6.20 -7.72 -6.05
CA HIS A 128 -6.53 -8.22 -7.37
C HIS A 128 -6.32 -7.09 -8.37
N TRP A 129 -5.67 -7.37 -9.47
CA TRP A 129 -5.26 -6.35 -10.42
C TRP A 129 -5.86 -6.59 -11.81
N ASN A 130 -5.96 -5.55 -12.60
CA ASN A 130 -6.66 -5.53 -13.88
C ASN A 130 -5.99 -6.31 -15.03
N GLY A 131 -4.87 -6.96 -14.78
CA GLY A 131 -4.29 -7.98 -15.67
C GLY A 131 -4.88 -9.38 -15.50
N GLU A 132 -5.64 -9.60 -14.42
CA GLU A 132 -6.36 -10.86 -14.20
C GLU A 132 -7.53 -11.01 -15.19
N LYS A 133 -7.86 -12.27 -15.54
CA LYS A 133 -8.91 -12.57 -16.53
C LYS A 133 -10.31 -12.62 -15.94
N ILE A 134 -10.44 -12.52 -14.63
CA ILE A 134 -11.70 -12.46 -13.88
C ILE A 134 -11.68 -11.18 -13.06
N THR A 135 -12.76 -10.42 -13.11
CA THR A 135 -12.91 -9.23 -12.28
C THR A 135 -13.01 -9.59 -10.81
N ASN A 136 -12.39 -8.81 -9.94
CA ASN A 136 -12.42 -9.02 -8.50
C ASN A 136 -12.27 -7.70 -7.74
N PHE A 137 -12.31 -7.75 -6.42
CA PHE A 137 -12.05 -6.59 -5.57
C PHE A 137 -10.55 -6.37 -5.40
N HIS A 138 -10.07 -5.18 -5.74
CA HIS A 138 -8.63 -4.89 -5.57
C HIS A 138 -8.25 -4.48 -4.15
N SER A 139 -9.22 -4.19 -3.29
CA SER A 139 -8.97 -3.74 -1.92
C SER A 139 -10.06 -4.23 -0.94
N PRO A 140 -10.43 -5.53 -0.94
CA PRO A 140 -11.41 -6.04 0.01
C PRO A 140 -10.82 -6.09 1.42
N LEU A 141 -11.60 -5.64 2.42
CA LEU A 141 -11.20 -5.78 3.82
C LEU A 141 -11.35 -7.23 4.30
N PHE A 142 -12.49 -7.85 3.97
CA PHE A 142 -12.83 -9.21 4.39
C PHE A 142 -12.92 -10.15 3.19
N HIS A 143 -12.76 -11.45 3.47
CA HIS A 143 -12.99 -12.51 2.49
C HIS A 143 -14.45 -12.51 2.02
N ASP A 144 -14.65 -12.65 0.71
CA ASP A 144 -15.95 -12.95 0.12
C ASP A 144 -16.07 -14.46 -0.14
N PRO A 145 -17.04 -15.16 0.49
CA PRO A 145 -17.25 -16.59 0.21
C PRO A 145 -17.63 -16.91 -1.24
N ALA A 146 -18.07 -15.91 -2.02
CA ALA A 146 -18.41 -16.04 -3.43
C ALA A 146 -17.21 -15.84 -4.37
N ASP A 147 -16.04 -15.45 -3.84
CA ASP A 147 -14.82 -15.25 -4.63
C ASP A 147 -14.40 -16.58 -5.30
N PRO A 148 -14.32 -16.63 -6.65
CA PRO A 148 -13.93 -17.84 -7.38
C PRO A 148 -12.42 -18.12 -7.33
N SER A 149 -11.62 -17.24 -6.74
CA SER A 149 -10.16 -17.35 -6.70
C SER A 149 -9.72 -18.63 -6.00
N LYS A 150 -8.56 -19.15 -6.42
CA LYS A 150 -7.92 -20.31 -5.83
C LYS A 150 -6.69 -19.91 -5.03
N PRO A 151 -6.23 -20.73 -4.07
CA PRO A 151 -4.98 -20.47 -3.39
C PRO A 151 -3.82 -20.17 -4.36
N PRO A 152 -3.00 -19.17 -4.07
CA PRO A 152 -2.99 -18.34 -2.87
C PRO A 152 -3.95 -17.12 -2.91
N MET A 153 -4.51 -16.78 -4.08
CA MET A 153 -5.29 -15.56 -4.33
C MET A 153 -6.60 -15.47 -3.52
N ASP A 154 -7.16 -16.59 -3.06
CA ASP A 154 -8.32 -16.64 -2.16
C ASP A 154 -8.05 -16.01 -0.78
N LYS A 155 -6.79 -15.62 -0.51
CA LYS A 155 -6.35 -14.96 0.73
C LYS A 155 -6.00 -13.48 0.52
N HIS A 156 -6.25 -12.95 -0.67
CA HIS A 156 -5.97 -11.56 -1.02
C HIS A 156 -7.04 -10.61 -0.46
N TYR A 157 -7.06 -10.44 0.87
CA TYR A 157 -7.92 -9.48 1.58
C TYR A 157 -7.23 -8.90 2.82
N GLY A 158 -7.55 -7.67 3.17
CA GLY A 158 -6.80 -6.88 4.15
C GLY A 158 -6.70 -7.53 5.54
N VAL A 159 -7.77 -8.15 6.03
CA VAL A 159 -7.76 -8.83 7.36
C VAL A 159 -6.81 -10.01 7.37
N PHE A 160 -6.60 -10.70 6.26
CA PHE A 160 -5.62 -11.80 6.21
C PHE A 160 -4.21 -11.27 6.48
N ALA A 161 -3.79 -10.22 5.75
CA ALA A 161 -2.50 -9.59 5.95
C ALA A 161 -2.31 -9.08 7.39
N VAL A 162 -3.29 -8.35 7.94
CA VAL A 162 -3.22 -7.86 9.33
C VAL A 162 -3.02 -9.00 10.33
N ARG A 163 -3.76 -10.11 10.16
CA ARG A 163 -3.62 -11.28 11.04
C ARG A 163 -2.23 -11.91 10.96
N ASP A 164 -1.65 -11.97 9.78
CA ASP A 164 -0.31 -12.55 9.60
C ASP A 164 0.78 -11.64 10.18
N PHE A 165 0.65 -10.31 10.04
CA PHE A 165 1.54 -9.35 10.71
C PHE A 165 1.49 -9.48 12.23
N LEU A 166 0.29 -9.58 12.79
CA LEU A 166 0.11 -9.81 14.25
C LEU A 166 0.73 -11.14 14.69
N ARG A 167 0.54 -12.23 13.92
CA ARG A 167 1.13 -13.55 14.18
C ARG A 167 2.65 -13.53 14.08
N ALA A 168 3.21 -12.75 13.16
CA ALA A 168 4.64 -12.52 13.05
C ALA A 168 5.22 -11.74 14.25
N GLY A 169 4.37 -11.17 15.11
CA GLY A 169 4.75 -10.44 16.32
C GLY A 169 4.87 -8.93 16.13
N VAL A 170 4.33 -8.37 15.05
CA VAL A 170 4.21 -6.91 14.90
C VAL A 170 3.16 -6.39 15.88
N PRO A 171 3.49 -5.41 16.74
CA PRO A 171 2.51 -4.82 17.63
C PRO A 171 1.37 -4.12 16.85
N ALA A 172 0.12 -4.34 17.23
CA ALA A 172 -1.05 -3.77 16.52
C ALA A 172 -0.92 -2.25 16.29
N ARG A 173 -0.45 -1.51 17.28
CA ARG A 173 -0.25 -0.05 17.19
C ARG A 173 0.78 0.40 16.15
N LYS A 174 1.63 -0.52 15.67
CA LYS A 174 2.63 -0.27 14.59
C LYS A 174 2.13 -0.66 13.21
N ILE A 175 0.94 -1.24 13.11
CA ILE A 175 0.34 -1.60 11.82
C ILE A 175 -0.52 -0.43 11.35
N ILE A 176 -0.16 0.15 10.21
CA ILE A 176 -0.96 1.16 9.52
C ILE A 176 -1.67 0.48 8.36
N PHE A 177 -2.98 0.61 8.29
CA PHE A 177 -3.78 -0.03 7.25
C PHE A 177 -3.90 0.87 6.02
N GLY A 178 -3.37 0.42 4.88
CA GLY A 178 -3.42 1.15 3.62
C GLY A 178 -4.75 1.00 2.90
N VAL A 179 -5.23 2.11 2.32
CA VAL A 179 -6.45 2.15 1.50
C VAL A 179 -6.18 2.93 0.21
N PRO A 180 -6.83 2.57 -0.92
CA PRO A 180 -6.63 3.25 -2.18
C PRO A 180 -7.62 4.42 -2.36
N PHE A 181 -7.16 5.53 -2.94
CA PHE A 181 -8.04 6.57 -3.47
C PHE A 181 -8.25 6.42 -4.97
N TYR A 182 -8.08 5.20 -5.47
CA TYR A 182 -8.26 4.80 -6.87
C TYR A 182 -8.93 3.44 -6.95
N GLY A 183 -9.26 3.03 -8.18
CA GLY A 183 -9.76 1.69 -8.48
C GLY A 183 -8.90 0.97 -9.50
N LYS A 184 -9.19 -0.31 -9.68
CA LYS A 184 -8.69 -1.11 -10.81
C LYS A 184 -9.85 -1.39 -11.75
N GLY A 185 -9.59 -1.24 -13.06
CA GLY A 185 -10.61 -1.34 -14.09
C GLY A 185 -10.32 -2.44 -15.10
N TRP A 186 -11.35 -3.19 -15.48
CA TRP A 186 -11.35 -4.21 -16.52
C TRP A 186 -12.30 -3.82 -17.65
N THR A 187 -12.04 -4.28 -18.86
CA THR A 187 -12.90 -4.05 -20.04
C THR A 187 -13.35 -5.37 -20.65
N GLY A 188 -14.40 -5.32 -21.46
CA GLY A 188 -15.01 -6.50 -22.07
C GLY A 188 -15.92 -7.30 -21.12
N VAL A 189 -16.24 -6.75 -19.97
CA VAL A 189 -16.97 -7.39 -18.88
C VAL A 189 -18.47 -7.43 -19.16
N PRO A 190 -19.16 -8.60 -19.08
CA PRO A 190 -20.62 -8.67 -19.16
C PRO A 190 -21.28 -8.04 -17.93
N ASP A 191 -22.57 -7.70 -18.04
CA ASP A 191 -23.38 -7.11 -16.95
C ASP A 191 -23.86 -8.11 -15.89
N THR A 192 -23.62 -9.40 -16.11
CA THR A 192 -23.95 -10.46 -15.15
C THR A 192 -23.30 -10.19 -13.80
N ASN A 193 -24.05 -10.34 -12.71
CA ASN A 193 -23.59 -10.08 -11.34
C ASN A 193 -22.93 -8.69 -11.19
N HIS A 194 -23.51 -7.67 -11.83
CA HIS A 194 -22.98 -6.30 -11.81
C HIS A 194 -21.52 -6.20 -12.32
N GLY A 195 -21.08 -7.14 -13.15
CA GLY A 195 -19.71 -7.25 -13.64
C GLY A 195 -18.71 -7.87 -12.66
N LEU A 196 -19.11 -8.20 -11.44
CA LEU A 196 -18.24 -8.83 -10.45
C LEU A 196 -18.07 -10.33 -10.71
N TYR A 197 -16.82 -10.84 -10.58
CA TYR A 197 -16.44 -12.24 -10.81
C TYR A 197 -16.78 -12.70 -12.24
N GLN A 198 -16.66 -11.80 -13.19
CA GLN A 198 -16.93 -12.07 -14.60
C GLN A 198 -15.65 -12.13 -15.43
N PRO A 199 -15.67 -12.87 -16.54
CA PRO A 199 -14.56 -12.82 -17.49
C PRO A 199 -14.31 -11.41 -18.00
N ALA A 200 -13.05 -11.05 -18.10
CA ALA A 200 -12.58 -9.77 -18.65
C ALA A 200 -11.68 -9.99 -19.86
N ALA A 201 -11.78 -9.11 -20.84
CA ALA A 201 -10.93 -9.16 -22.02
C ALA A 201 -9.53 -8.62 -21.73
N ASP A 202 -9.45 -7.43 -21.07
CA ASP A 202 -8.21 -6.73 -20.81
C ASP A 202 -8.37 -5.73 -19.64
N ALA A 203 -7.27 -5.09 -19.26
CA ALA A 203 -7.28 -3.93 -18.38
C ALA A 203 -8.01 -2.75 -19.03
N SER A 204 -8.82 -2.03 -18.24
CA SER A 204 -9.39 -0.75 -18.70
C SER A 204 -8.28 0.31 -18.79
N LYS A 205 -8.37 1.15 -19.82
CA LYS A 205 -7.52 2.34 -20.01
C LYS A 205 -8.17 3.61 -19.46
N SER A 206 -9.40 3.52 -18.96
CA SER A 206 -10.11 4.66 -18.39
C SER A 206 -9.45 5.08 -17.07
N PRO A 207 -9.36 6.40 -16.80
CA PRO A 207 -8.79 6.89 -15.54
C PRO A 207 -9.56 6.36 -14.33
N ALA A 208 -8.88 5.75 -13.37
CA ALA A 208 -9.46 5.06 -12.25
C ALA A 208 -9.25 5.75 -10.88
N GLY A 209 -8.74 6.99 -10.84
CA GLY A 209 -8.75 7.81 -9.63
C GLY A 209 -10.18 8.01 -9.12
N TYR A 210 -10.36 8.08 -7.80
CA TYR A 210 -11.71 8.18 -7.20
C TYR A 210 -12.54 9.33 -7.77
N ALA A 211 -11.92 10.51 -7.99
CA ALA A 211 -12.60 11.65 -8.59
C ALA A 211 -13.20 11.31 -9.98
N ASN A 212 -12.45 10.56 -10.80
CA ASN A 212 -12.90 10.12 -12.12
C ASN A 212 -14.04 9.09 -12.00
N LEU A 213 -13.90 8.11 -11.12
CA LEU A 213 -14.94 7.10 -10.87
C LEU A 213 -16.22 7.74 -10.33
N LYS A 214 -16.10 8.73 -9.44
CA LYS A 214 -17.22 9.50 -8.93
C LYS A 214 -17.95 10.28 -10.02
N ALA A 215 -17.21 10.79 -11.01
CA ALA A 215 -17.72 11.57 -12.13
C ALA A 215 -18.32 10.70 -13.27
N MET A 216 -18.21 9.38 -13.22
CA MET A 216 -18.82 8.49 -14.20
C MET A 216 -20.35 8.72 -14.28
N PRO A 217 -21.01 8.42 -15.43
CA PRO A 217 -22.43 8.69 -15.64
C PRO A 217 -23.32 8.21 -14.48
N ALA A 218 -24.36 8.99 -14.16
CA ALA A 218 -25.26 8.70 -13.05
C ALA A 218 -26.04 7.38 -13.21
N ASN A 219 -26.21 6.92 -14.45
CA ASN A 219 -26.84 5.63 -14.78
C ASN A 219 -25.86 4.44 -14.77
N SER A 220 -24.60 4.63 -14.39
CA SER A 220 -23.68 3.52 -14.14
C SER A 220 -24.19 2.65 -12.99
N ASP A 221 -24.04 1.34 -13.13
CA ASP A 221 -24.39 0.39 -12.08
C ASP A 221 -23.35 0.44 -10.96
N ARG A 222 -23.71 1.01 -9.83
CA ARG A 222 -22.87 1.23 -8.65
C ARG A 222 -23.31 0.32 -7.52
N GLN A 223 -22.37 -0.48 -7.02
CA GLN A 223 -22.65 -1.40 -5.93
C GLN A 223 -21.75 -1.13 -4.73
N PHE A 224 -22.31 -1.27 -3.52
CA PHE A 224 -21.58 -1.32 -2.27
C PHE A 224 -21.73 -2.71 -1.64
N TYR A 225 -20.63 -3.32 -1.28
CA TYR A 225 -20.54 -4.66 -0.69
C TYR A 225 -20.12 -4.57 0.78
N PRO A 226 -21.06 -4.40 1.70
CA PRO A 226 -20.72 -4.16 3.11
C PRO A 226 -19.98 -5.32 3.78
N LYS A 227 -20.22 -6.56 3.35
CA LYS A 227 -19.57 -7.76 3.91
C LYS A 227 -18.08 -7.84 3.60
N VAL A 228 -17.64 -7.25 2.50
CA VAL A 228 -16.23 -7.20 2.09
C VAL A 228 -15.62 -5.81 2.24
N ALA A 229 -16.45 -4.81 2.56
CA ALA A 229 -16.08 -3.40 2.65
C ALA A 229 -15.39 -2.89 1.38
N SER A 230 -16.03 -3.07 0.22
CA SER A 230 -15.56 -2.61 -1.08
C SER A 230 -16.72 -2.12 -1.94
N CYS A 231 -16.43 -1.46 -3.05
CA CYS A 231 -17.40 -0.94 -4.00
C CYS A 231 -17.04 -1.33 -5.43
N SER A 232 -18.04 -1.33 -6.31
CA SER A 232 -17.81 -1.46 -7.75
C SER A 232 -18.65 -0.50 -8.57
N ILE A 233 -18.21 -0.28 -9.80
CA ILE A 233 -18.98 0.38 -10.86
C ILE A 233 -18.90 -0.51 -12.09
N TRP A 234 -20.04 -0.82 -12.69
CA TRP A 234 -20.10 -1.37 -14.04
C TRP A 234 -20.77 -0.35 -14.98
N ASN A 235 -20.16 -0.09 -16.11
CA ASN A 235 -20.68 0.81 -17.13
C ASN A 235 -20.13 0.43 -18.50
N ASN A 236 -21.02 0.21 -19.46
CA ASN A 236 -20.65 -0.04 -20.86
C ASN A 236 -19.54 -1.09 -21.04
N ARG A 237 -19.64 -2.25 -20.38
CA ARG A 237 -18.66 -3.36 -20.38
C ARG A 237 -17.31 -3.03 -19.73
N GLU A 238 -17.21 -1.95 -18.98
CA GLU A 238 -16.12 -1.72 -18.05
C GLU A 238 -16.59 -1.99 -16.63
N PHE A 239 -15.76 -2.67 -15.85
CA PHE A 239 -15.95 -2.89 -14.43
C PHE A 239 -14.79 -2.25 -13.68
N PHE A 240 -15.08 -1.55 -12.59
CA PHE A 240 -14.10 -0.98 -11.68
C PHE A 240 -14.39 -1.46 -10.27
N SER A 241 -13.37 -2.00 -9.61
CA SER A 241 -13.35 -2.15 -8.15
C SER A 241 -12.67 -0.94 -7.52
N TYR A 242 -13.26 -0.39 -6.46
CA TYR A 242 -12.74 0.80 -5.78
C TYR A 242 -13.26 0.89 -4.34
N ASP A 243 -12.76 1.84 -3.57
CA ASP A 243 -13.29 2.15 -2.24
C ASP A 243 -14.18 3.40 -2.30
N CYS A 244 -15.42 3.26 -1.89
CA CYS A 244 -16.36 4.35 -1.69
C CYS A 244 -16.33 4.84 -0.22
N PRO A 245 -16.95 5.99 0.12
CA PRO A 245 -17.02 6.50 1.49
C PRO A 245 -17.53 5.49 2.52
N GLU A 246 -18.47 4.62 2.13
CA GLU A 246 -19.01 3.54 2.95
C GLU A 246 -17.94 2.50 3.30
N ALA A 247 -17.18 2.05 2.31
CA ALA A 247 -16.07 1.12 2.48
C ALA A 247 -14.98 1.72 3.37
N MET A 248 -14.62 2.99 3.14
CA MET A 248 -13.65 3.71 3.97
C MET A 248 -14.05 3.77 5.43
N ARG A 249 -15.34 4.04 5.72
CA ARG A 249 -15.85 4.04 7.12
C ARG A 249 -15.72 2.67 7.78
N LEU A 250 -16.01 1.58 7.07
CA LEU A 250 -15.87 0.22 7.60
C LEU A 250 -14.39 -0.13 7.85
N LYS A 251 -13.49 0.22 6.95
CA LYS A 251 -12.03 0.02 7.11
C LYS A 251 -11.50 0.81 8.31
N ARG A 252 -11.88 2.09 8.45
CA ARG A 252 -11.56 2.89 9.63
C ARG A 252 -12.11 2.26 10.92
N GLN A 253 -13.35 1.78 10.90
CA GLN A 253 -13.95 1.11 12.06
C GLN A 253 -13.15 -0.12 12.46
N TYR A 254 -12.75 -0.95 11.49
CA TYR A 254 -11.89 -2.12 11.73
C TYR A 254 -10.57 -1.71 12.40
N VAL A 255 -9.88 -0.70 11.85
CA VAL A 255 -8.61 -0.17 12.41
C VAL A 255 -8.78 0.22 13.87
N ARG A 256 -9.86 0.93 14.21
CA ARG A 256 -10.14 1.36 15.59
C ARG A 256 -10.47 0.19 16.52
N GLN A 257 -11.30 -0.76 16.06
CA GLN A 257 -11.71 -1.92 16.85
C GLN A 257 -10.55 -2.87 17.16
N HIS A 258 -9.57 -2.94 16.26
CA HIS A 258 -8.39 -3.80 16.41
C HIS A 258 -7.16 -3.05 16.95
N HIS A 259 -7.33 -1.78 17.37
CA HIS A 259 -6.27 -0.94 17.94
C HIS A 259 -5.02 -0.86 17.04
N LEU A 260 -5.23 -0.84 15.71
CA LEU A 260 -4.15 -0.61 14.76
C LEU A 260 -3.66 0.84 14.88
N GLY A 261 -2.45 1.12 14.41
CA GLY A 261 -1.81 2.43 14.53
C GLY A 261 -2.51 3.54 13.76
N GLY A 262 -3.13 3.22 12.61
CA GLY A 262 -3.82 4.23 11.81
C GLY A 262 -4.18 3.73 10.42
N VAL A 263 -4.48 4.68 9.54
CA VAL A 263 -4.76 4.47 8.12
C VAL A 263 -3.78 5.28 7.28
N MET A 264 -3.21 4.67 6.26
CA MET A 264 -2.48 5.33 5.17
C MET A 264 -3.33 5.24 3.90
N PHE A 265 -3.17 6.16 2.98
CA PHE A 265 -3.86 6.12 1.68
C PHE A 265 -2.91 6.45 0.53
N TRP A 266 -3.14 5.84 -0.63
CA TRP A 266 -2.53 6.16 -1.90
C TRP A 266 -3.62 6.57 -2.88
N GLU A 267 -3.63 7.79 -3.42
CA GLU A 267 -2.90 8.99 -3.07
C GLU A 267 -3.84 10.21 -3.04
N MET A 268 -3.44 11.26 -2.37
CA MET A 268 -4.26 12.47 -2.13
C MET A 268 -4.79 13.10 -3.41
N GLY A 269 -3.98 13.15 -4.47
CA GLY A 269 -4.36 13.77 -5.75
C GLY A 269 -5.51 13.06 -6.48
N GLN A 270 -5.93 11.89 -6.03
CA GLN A 270 -6.99 11.10 -6.67
C GLN A 270 -8.35 11.21 -5.96
N ASP A 271 -8.42 11.89 -4.80
CA ASP A 271 -9.69 12.19 -4.14
C ASP A 271 -10.45 13.30 -4.88
N THR A 272 -11.72 13.45 -4.56
CA THR A 272 -12.54 14.58 -5.02
C THR A 272 -12.07 15.90 -4.41
N SER A 273 -12.34 17.01 -5.09
CA SER A 273 -11.94 18.35 -4.63
C SER A 273 -12.50 18.73 -3.24
N ASP A 274 -13.60 18.10 -2.84
CA ASP A 274 -14.20 18.24 -1.51
C ASP A 274 -13.64 17.23 -0.48
N ALA A 275 -12.61 16.48 -0.82
CA ALA A 275 -11.95 15.49 0.02
C ALA A 275 -12.92 14.40 0.56
N GLY A 276 -13.73 13.81 -0.31
CA GLY A 276 -14.82 12.90 0.04
C GLY A 276 -14.35 11.62 0.74
N LEU A 277 -13.29 10.97 0.24
CA LEU A 277 -12.72 9.78 0.87
C LEU A 277 -11.96 10.14 2.15
N LEU A 278 -11.12 11.18 2.11
CA LEU A 278 -10.37 11.62 3.28
C LEU A 278 -11.31 11.96 4.45
N LYS A 279 -12.37 12.70 4.22
CA LYS A 279 -13.39 12.99 5.25
C LYS A 279 -13.98 11.73 5.85
N SER A 280 -14.19 10.68 5.04
CA SER A 280 -14.73 9.39 5.51
C SER A 280 -13.76 8.64 6.44
N LEU A 281 -12.46 8.91 6.32
CA LEU A 281 -11.42 8.34 7.19
C LEU A 281 -11.24 9.13 8.50
N VAL A 282 -11.45 10.45 8.53
CA VAL A 282 -11.11 11.31 9.68
C VAL A 282 -12.32 11.77 10.50
N THR A 283 -13.52 11.92 9.90
CA THR A 283 -14.71 12.36 10.64
C THR A 283 -15.30 11.26 11.51
N LYS A 284 -15.78 11.66 12.72
CA LYS A 284 -16.41 10.74 13.69
C LYS A 284 -17.74 10.18 13.19
#